data_e5a3d9a9abea3f2697ee5742ed49d407
#
_entry.id   e5a3d9a9abea3f2697ee5742ed49d407
#
_cell.length_a   1.000
_cell.length_b   1.000
_cell.length_c   1.000
_cell.angle_alpha   90.00
_cell.angle_beta   90.00
_cell.angle_gamma   90.00
#
_symmetry.space_group_name_H-M   'P 1'
#
loop_
_entity.id
_entity.type
_entity.pdbx_description
1 polymer ?
#
loop_
_entity_poly.entity_id
_entity_poly.type
_entity_poly.pdbx_seq_one_letter_code
_entity_poly.pdbx_strand_id
1 'polypeptide(L)'
;MSVNNETPTKTHTGTIILSVILIISIVLLSIGTYQYLKISKESDIRQAKIVEIDNKLTYYEKELADLQYRYEKSESNREKLADRLDDEKDKNDDFEDKLDDISDTVGDLNKLAELDPELLQKYSRVFFLNEHYTPERFKEIDSDYVFNDEAEYINTKVEPFLNELVEDANDDGIDLLVLSAFRSFNEQSDLKSNYKIIYGEGANAFSADQGYSEHQLGTAVDFTTPEIGASLAGFQNTEASSWLLKNAHKYGFILSYPEGNEYYVFEPWHWRFVGEDLAEDLDDDANYFYDLDQRDIDEYLLKIFD
;
A
#
# COMPACT_ATOMS: atom_id res chain seq x y z
N MET A 1 -4.22 125.11 -101.31
CA MET A 1 -3.14 124.34 -100.97
C MET A 1 -3.56 123.43 -99.73
N SER A 2 -3.74 122.30 -100.06
CA SER A 2 -4.30 121.26 -99.13
C SER A 2 -3.11 120.63 -98.32
N VAL A 3 -3.29 120.55 -97.09
CA VAL A 3 -2.44 119.77 -96.35
C VAL A 3 -3.28 118.62 -95.65
N ASN A 4 -2.99 117.46 -96.06
CA ASN A 4 -3.55 116.30 -95.49
C ASN A 4 -2.91 116.01 -94.12
N ASN A 5 -3.72 115.86 -93.16
CA ASN A 5 -3.24 115.32 -91.91
C ASN A 5 -3.78 113.85 -91.81
N GLU A 6 -2.87 112.94 -91.90
CA GLU A 6 -3.13 111.50 -91.54
C GLU A 6 -2.89 111.36 -90.07
N THR A 7 -3.84 110.92 -89.34
CA THR A 7 -3.72 110.55 -87.92
C THR A 7 -3.35 109.10 -87.83
N PRO A 8 -2.51 108.73 -86.89
CA PRO A 8 -1.98 107.36 -86.76
C PRO A 8 -2.95 106.39 -86.06
N THR A 9 -3.25 105.27 -86.71
CA THR A 9 -4.11 104.17 -86.28
C THR A 9 -3.38 103.18 -85.30
N LYS A 10 -2.42 103.61 -84.46
CA LYS A 10 -1.60 102.75 -83.60
C LYS A 10 -2.14 102.44 -82.16
N THR A 11 -3.23 103.04 -81.67
CA THR A 11 -3.74 102.93 -80.30
C THR A 11 -4.72 101.79 -80.07
N HIS A 12 -5.47 101.29 -81.04
CA HIS A 12 -6.46 100.21 -80.84
C HIS A 12 -5.87 98.78 -80.77
N THR A 13 -4.76 98.48 -81.40
CA THR A 13 -4.16 97.16 -81.43
C THR A 13 -3.47 96.86 -80.08
N GLY A 14 -2.86 97.86 -79.40
CA GLY A 14 -2.23 97.72 -78.09
C GLY A 14 -3.25 97.42 -76.98
N THR A 15 -4.41 98.09 -77.01
CA THR A 15 -5.50 97.88 -76.04
C THR A 15 -6.16 96.50 -76.22
N ILE A 16 -6.30 95.98 -77.39
CA ILE A 16 -6.84 94.59 -77.62
C ILE A 16 -5.88 93.57 -77.14
N ILE A 17 -4.58 93.68 -77.34
CA ILE A 17 -3.56 92.73 -76.85
C ILE A 17 -3.52 92.74 -75.28
N LEU A 18 -3.57 93.90 -74.67
CA LEU A 18 -3.62 94.01 -73.18
C LEU A 18 -4.91 93.38 -72.62
N SER A 19 -6.06 93.60 -73.28
CA SER A 19 -7.35 92.99 -72.86
C SER A 19 -7.32 91.44 -72.97
N VAL A 20 -6.72 90.89 -74.05
CA VAL A 20 -6.56 89.44 -74.24
C VAL A 20 -5.61 88.87 -73.14
N ILE A 21 -4.49 89.53 -72.85
CA ILE A 21 -3.58 89.12 -71.81
C ILE A 21 -4.28 89.14 -70.45
N LEU A 22 -5.06 90.17 -70.18
CA LEU A 22 -5.81 90.27 -68.89
C LEU A 22 -6.85 89.16 -68.77
N ILE A 23 -7.59 88.88 -69.86
CA ILE A 23 -8.58 87.78 -69.90
C ILE A 23 -7.85 86.38 -69.64
N ILE A 24 -6.75 86.14 -70.33
CA ILE A 24 -5.96 84.92 -70.15
C ILE A 24 -5.47 84.82 -68.69
N SER A 25 -5.00 85.93 -68.12
CA SER A 25 -4.54 85.98 -66.71
C SER A 25 -5.68 85.69 -65.75
N ILE A 26 -6.90 86.25 -66.00
CA ILE A 26 -8.08 86.00 -65.14
C ILE A 26 -8.51 84.50 -65.26
N VAL A 27 -8.46 83.92 -66.47
CA VAL A 27 -8.80 82.49 -66.65
C VAL A 27 -7.78 81.58 -65.98
N LEU A 28 -6.48 81.86 -66.11
CA LEU A 28 -5.43 81.13 -65.44
C LEU A 28 -5.56 81.23 -63.91
N LEU A 29 -5.83 82.45 -63.40
CA LEU A 29 -6.07 82.67 -61.99
C LEU A 29 -7.31 81.87 -61.47
N SER A 30 -8.39 81.88 -62.26
CA SER A 30 -9.61 81.12 -61.95
C SER A 30 -9.41 79.62 -61.96
N ILE A 31 -8.62 79.10 -62.94
CA ILE A 31 -8.22 77.68 -62.93
C ILE A 31 -7.33 77.37 -61.76
N GLY A 32 -6.36 78.23 -61.45
CA GLY A 32 -5.48 78.04 -60.29
C GLY A 32 -6.24 78.02 -58.98
N THR A 33 -7.16 78.98 -58.77
CA THR A 33 -8.01 79.01 -57.55
C THR A 33 -8.93 77.78 -57.46
N TYR A 34 -9.52 77.38 -58.60
CA TYR A 34 -10.35 76.16 -58.63
C TYR A 34 -9.54 74.90 -58.26
N GLN A 35 -8.37 74.75 -58.85
CA GLN A 35 -7.49 73.62 -58.53
C GLN A 35 -7.02 73.66 -57.06
N TYR A 36 -6.66 74.85 -56.55
CA TYR A 36 -6.29 75.04 -55.12
C TYR A 36 -7.43 74.68 -54.19
N LEU A 37 -8.67 75.15 -54.47
CA LEU A 37 -9.85 74.82 -53.65
C LEU A 37 -10.16 73.32 -53.66
N LYS A 38 -10.03 72.70 -54.86
CA LYS A 38 -10.21 71.22 -54.99
C LYS A 38 -9.19 70.43 -54.19
N ILE A 39 -7.88 70.77 -54.29
CA ILE A 39 -6.82 70.14 -53.58
C ILE A 39 -6.99 70.36 -52.03
N SER A 40 -7.33 71.55 -51.59
CA SER A 40 -7.62 71.91 -50.23
C SER A 40 -8.75 71.03 -49.65
N LYS A 41 -9.89 70.93 -50.40
CA LYS A 41 -11.02 70.12 -50.00
C LYS A 41 -10.68 68.62 -49.92
N GLU A 42 -9.90 68.09 -50.91
CA GLU A 42 -9.40 66.72 -50.83
C GLU A 42 -8.44 66.52 -49.71
N SER A 43 -7.60 67.50 -49.36
CA SER A 43 -6.71 67.48 -48.19
C SER A 43 -7.51 67.41 -46.90
N ASP A 44 -8.53 68.23 -46.71
CA ASP A 44 -9.42 68.27 -45.56
C ASP A 44 -10.16 66.91 -45.38
N ILE A 45 -10.63 66.31 -46.45
CA ILE A 45 -11.29 64.98 -46.45
C ILE A 45 -10.27 63.87 -46.02
N ARG A 46 -9.05 63.97 -46.58
CA ARG A 46 -7.99 63.01 -46.18
C ARG A 46 -7.61 63.17 -44.69
N GLN A 47 -7.47 64.40 -44.22
CA GLN A 47 -7.17 64.70 -42.84
C GLN A 47 -8.27 64.16 -41.92
N ALA A 48 -9.54 64.38 -42.25
CA ALA A 48 -10.68 63.82 -41.50
C ALA A 48 -10.67 62.29 -41.46
N LYS A 49 -10.33 61.62 -42.58
CA LYS A 49 -10.18 60.18 -42.61
C LYS A 49 -9.00 59.64 -41.78
N ILE A 50 -7.87 60.37 -41.78
CA ILE A 50 -6.70 60.02 -40.95
C ILE A 50 -7.10 60.08 -39.47
N VAL A 51 -7.78 61.16 -39.02
CA VAL A 51 -8.26 61.29 -37.64
C VAL A 51 -9.27 60.14 -37.28
N GLU A 52 -10.16 59.80 -38.19
CA GLU A 52 -11.12 58.67 -37.99
C GLU A 52 -10.38 57.33 -37.82
N ILE A 53 -9.38 57.09 -38.69
CA ILE A 53 -8.58 55.85 -38.65
C ILE A 53 -7.74 55.82 -37.34
N ASP A 54 -7.13 56.92 -36.95
CA ASP A 54 -6.34 57.04 -35.74
C ASP A 54 -7.19 56.78 -34.47
N ASN A 55 -8.39 57.33 -34.42
CA ASN A 55 -9.35 57.04 -33.35
C ASN A 55 -9.75 55.58 -33.30
N LYS A 56 -10.00 54.94 -34.45
CA LYS A 56 -10.29 53.50 -34.53
C LYS A 56 -9.07 52.66 -34.09
N LEU A 57 -7.89 53.03 -34.54
CA LEU A 57 -6.65 52.37 -34.14
C LEU A 57 -6.47 52.40 -32.63
N THR A 58 -6.59 53.58 -32.02
CA THR A 58 -6.51 53.80 -30.55
C THR A 58 -7.57 52.94 -29.81
N TYR A 59 -8.78 52.88 -30.34
CA TYR A 59 -9.84 52.05 -29.78
C TYR A 59 -9.47 50.53 -29.80
N TYR A 60 -9.01 50.02 -30.96
CA TYR A 60 -8.62 48.62 -31.09
C TYR A 60 -7.36 48.27 -30.31
N GLU A 61 -6.39 49.17 -30.18
CA GLU A 61 -5.21 48.97 -29.33
C GLU A 61 -5.62 48.81 -27.89
N LYS A 62 -6.57 49.60 -27.38
CA LYS A 62 -7.11 49.47 -26.03
C LYS A 62 -7.88 48.15 -25.82
N GLU A 63 -8.68 47.76 -26.80
CA GLU A 63 -9.43 46.51 -26.75
C GLU A 63 -8.49 45.26 -26.77
N LEU A 64 -7.43 45.35 -27.58
CA LEU A 64 -6.39 44.32 -27.65
C LEU A 64 -5.65 44.20 -26.31
N ALA A 65 -5.28 45.32 -25.69
CA ALA A 65 -4.63 45.33 -24.39
C ALA A 65 -5.53 44.74 -23.27
N ASP A 66 -6.84 45.03 -23.26
CA ASP A 66 -7.80 44.44 -22.34
C ASP A 66 -7.93 42.91 -22.57
N LEU A 67 -8.00 42.49 -23.83
CA LEU A 67 -8.07 41.08 -24.17
C LEU A 67 -6.80 40.31 -23.77
N GLN A 68 -5.63 40.90 -23.99
CA GLN A 68 -4.34 40.32 -23.53
C GLN A 68 -4.31 40.17 -22.00
N TYR A 69 -4.70 41.22 -21.27
CA TYR A 69 -4.77 41.16 -19.80
C TYR A 69 -5.73 40.06 -19.33
N ARG A 70 -6.91 39.94 -19.96
CA ARG A 70 -7.87 38.88 -19.61
C ARG A 70 -7.33 37.48 -19.92
N TYR A 71 -6.61 37.34 -21.01
CA TYR A 71 -5.96 36.08 -21.39
C TYR A 71 -4.90 35.69 -20.38
N GLU A 72 -3.98 36.57 -20.05
CA GLU A 72 -2.93 36.32 -19.07
C GLU A 72 -3.50 35.97 -17.69
N LYS A 73 -4.54 36.70 -17.27
CA LYS A 73 -5.26 36.38 -16.03
C LYS A 73 -5.94 35.00 -16.06
N SER A 74 -6.51 34.63 -17.20
CA SER A 74 -7.11 33.31 -17.39
C SER A 74 -6.07 32.18 -17.34
N GLU A 75 -4.92 32.36 -17.99
CA GLU A 75 -3.81 31.41 -17.95
C GLU A 75 -3.27 31.25 -16.50
N SER A 76 -3.02 32.36 -15.79
CA SER A 76 -2.61 32.30 -14.38
C SER A 76 -3.63 31.59 -13.48
N ASN A 77 -4.93 31.77 -13.76
CA ASN A 77 -5.96 31.04 -12.99
C ASN A 77 -5.98 29.53 -13.34
N ARG A 78 -5.72 29.19 -14.61
CA ARG A 78 -5.59 27.77 -15.03
C ARG A 78 -4.42 27.09 -14.35
N GLU A 79 -3.25 27.74 -14.30
CA GLU A 79 -2.09 27.20 -13.61
C GLU A 79 -2.40 26.93 -12.13
N LYS A 80 -2.95 27.94 -11.42
CA LYS A 80 -3.34 27.79 -10.01
C LYS A 80 -4.38 26.69 -9.78
N LEU A 81 -5.27 26.48 -10.76
CA LEU A 81 -6.27 25.42 -10.65
C LEU A 81 -5.65 24.04 -10.91
N ALA A 82 -4.65 23.97 -11.80
CA ALA A 82 -3.89 22.75 -12.04
C ALA A 82 -3.08 22.34 -10.80
N ASP A 83 -2.35 23.30 -10.20
CA ASP A 83 -1.61 23.08 -8.94
C ASP A 83 -2.53 22.58 -7.82
N ARG A 84 -3.71 23.21 -7.67
CA ARG A 84 -4.69 22.78 -6.66
C ARG A 84 -5.27 21.40 -6.95
N LEU A 85 -5.43 21.04 -8.21
CA LEU A 85 -5.91 19.73 -8.61
C LEU A 85 -4.86 18.64 -8.28
N ASP A 86 -3.59 18.94 -8.51
CA ASP A 86 -2.50 18.04 -8.13
C ASP A 86 -2.42 17.89 -6.60
N ASP A 87 -2.46 18.99 -5.85
CA ASP A 87 -2.50 18.96 -4.37
C ASP A 87 -3.69 18.14 -3.82
N GLU A 88 -4.87 18.23 -4.47
CA GLU A 88 -6.05 17.47 -4.04
C GLU A 88 -5.97 16.00 -4.45
N LYS A 89 -5.28 15.69 -5.56
CA LYS A 89 -4.99 14.30 -5.92
C LYS A 89 -4.07 13.65 -4.90
N ASP A 90 -2.94 14.29 -4.60
CA ASP A 90 -1.98 13.77 -3.62
C ASP A 90 -2.64 13.52 -2.26
N LYS A 91 -3.54 14.43 -1.84
CA LYS A 91 -4.32 14.21 -0.62
C LYS A 91 -5.31 13.04 -0.72
N ASN A 92 -5.90 12.84 -1.89
CA ASN A 92 -6.83 11.74 -2.09
C ASN A 92 -6.10 10.39 -2.07
N ASP A 93 -4.92 10.33 -2.68
CA ASP A 93 -4.07 9.14 -2.66
C ASP A 93 -3.61 8.83 -1.22
N ASP A 94 -3.17 9.85 -0.45
CA ASP A 94 -2.85 9.72 1.00
C ASP A 94 -4.09 9.31 1.85
N PHE A 95 -5.29 9.69 1.42
CA PHE A 95 -6.54 9.25 2.08
C PHE A 95 -6.87 7.80 1.75
N GLU A 96 -6.63 7.37 0.51
CA GLU A 96 -6.86 6.00 0.05
C GLU A 96 -5.94 5.03 0.81
N ASP A 97 -4.64 5.34 0.89
CA ASP A 97 -3.67 4.59 1.70
C ASP A 97 -4.10 4.47 3.18
N LYS A 98 -4.56 5.57 3.79
CA LYS A 98 -5.06 5.54 5.17
C LYS A 98 -6.36 4.75 5.36
N LEU A 99 -7.22 4.70 4.34
CA LEU A 99 -8.42 3.87 4.38
C LEU A 99 -8.08 2.38 4.32
N ASP A 100 -7.07 2.02 3.53
CA ASP A 100 -6.58 0.66 3.46
C ASP A 100 -5.95 0.24 4.79
N ASP A 101 -5.09 1.06 5.40
CA ASP A 101 -4.53 0.84 6.74
C ASP A 101 -5.61 0.66 7.82
N ILE A 102 -6.67 1.49 7.76
CA ILE A 102 -7.81 1.37 8.70
C ILE A 102 -8.60 0.09 8.44
N SER A 103 -8.81 -0.28 7.18
CA SER A 103 -9.51 -1.51 6.80
C SER A 103 -8.77 -2.74 7.32
N ASP A 104 -7.46 -2.78 7.16
CA ASP A 104 -6.60 -3.85 7.68
C ASP A 104 -6.65 -3.90 9.21
N THR A 105 -6.53 -2.75 9.87
CA THR A 105 -6.64 -2.65 11.34
C THR A 105 -8.00 -3.14 11.84
N VAL A 106 -9.10 -2.79 11.15
CA VAL A 106 -10.45 -3.27 11.51
C VAL A 106 -10.59 -4.78 11.25
N GLY A 107 -9.98 -5.28 10.17
CA GLY A 107 -9.89 -6.71 9.89
C GLY A 107 -9.21 -7.46 11.03
N ASP A 108 -8.06 -6.97 11.45
CA ASP A 108 -7.28 -7.54 12.56
C ASP A 108 -8.00 -7.45 13.90
N LEU A 109 -8.68 -6.32 14.19
CA LEU A 109 -9.51 -6.18 15.40
C LEU A 109 -10.71 -7.14 15.40
N ASN A 110 -11.31 -7.42 14.24
CA ASN A 110 -12.38 -8.41 14.13
C ASN A 110 -11.84 -9.83 14.35
N LYS A 111 -10.69 -10.17 13.74
CA LYS A 111 -10.01 -11.45 14.00
C LYS A 111 -9.70 -11.59 15.52
N LEU A 112 -9.14 -10.55 16.14
CA LEU A 112 -8.85 -10.54 17.58
C LEU A 112 -10.10 -10.72 18.45
N ALA A 113 -11.24 -10.13 18.04
CA ALA A 113 -12.51 -10.28 18.78
C ALA A 113 -13.12 -11.69 18.62
N GLU A 114 -12.79 -12.39 17.55
CA GLU A 114 -13.22 -13.77 17.29
C GLU A 114 -12.23 -14.80 17.86
N LEU A 115 -11.00 -14.36 18.19
CA LEU A 115 -10.04 -15.21 18.86
C LEU A 115 -10.56 -15.60 20.25
N ASP A 116 -10.44 -16.88 20.55
CA ASP A 116 -10.62 -17.40 21.90
C ASP A 116 -9.71 -16.62 22.88
N PRO A 117 -10.24 -15.95 23.90
CA PRO A 117 -9.43 -15.25 24.90
C PRO A 117 -8.35 -16.14 25.54
N GLU A 118 -8.53 -17.46 25.49
CA GLU A 118 -7.56 -18.43 25.95
C GLU A 118 -6.37 -18.58 24.99
N LEU A 119 -6.51 -18.24 23.70
CA LEU A 119 -5.38 -18.25 22.77
C LEU A 119 -4.28 -17.27 23.17
N LEU A 120 -4.63 -16.09 23.66
CA LEU A 120 -3.67 -15.14 24.21
C LEU A 120 -2.84 -15.72 25.36
N GLN A 121 -3.44 -16.61 26.17
CA GLN A 121 -2.73 -17.32 27.22
C GLN A 121 -1.89 -18.50 26.68
N LYS A 122 -2.38 -19.17 25.63
CA LYS A 122 -1.69 -20.32 25.02
C LYS A 122 -0.37 -19.94 24.38
N TYR A 123 -0.22 -18.72 23.90
CA TYR A 123 1.02 -18.22 23.27
C TYR A 123 1.85 -17.34 24.21
N SER A 124 1.53 -17.35 25.52
CA SER A 124 2.41 -16.77 26.52
C SER A 124 3.65 -17.62 26.72
N ARG A 125 4.82 -17.00 26.81
CA ARG A 125 6.08 -17.68 27.22
C ARG A 125 5.97 -18.32 28.61
N VAL A 126 5.15 -17.72 29.47
CA VAL A 126 4.88 -18.21 30.80
C VAL A 126 3.38 -18.36 30.97
N PHE A 127 2.92 -19.57 31.06
CA PHE A 127 1.52 -19.87 31.27
C PHE A 127 1.32 -20.83 32.45
N PHE A 128 0.17 -20.74 33.08
CA PHE A 128 -0.33 -21.72 34.01
C PHE A 128 -1.78 -22.03 33.68
N LEU A 129 -2.05 -23.29 33.35
CA LEU A 129 -3.38 -23.78 33.01
C LEU A 129 -3.96 -24.48 34.23
N ASN A 130 -5.04 -23.95 34.76
CA ASN A 130 -5.67 -24.56 35.93
C ASN A 130 -6.35 -25.90 35.60
N GLU A 131 -6.82 -26.59 36.63
CA GLU A 131 -7.42 -27.93 36.52
C GLU A 131 -8.73 -27.98 35.71
N HIS A 132 -9.35 -26.79 35.49
CA HIS A 132 -10.60 -26.69 34.74
C HIS A 132 -10.37 -26.26 33.29
N TYR A 133 -9.13 -25.96 32.92
CA TYR A 133 -8.82 -25.57 31.59
C TYR A 133 -8.88 -26.78 30.64
N THR A 134 -9.73 -26.67 29.63
CA THR A 134 -9.82 -27.58 28.51
C THR A 134 -10.06 -26.74 27.25
N PRO A 135 -9.33 -26.94 26.15
CA PRO A 135 -9.62 -26.25 24.89
C PRO A 135 -11.08 -26.41 24.48
N GLU A 136 -11.71 -25.35 23.98
CA GLU A 136 -13.13 -25.38 23.62
C GLU A 136 -13.50 -26.40 22.55
N ARG A 137 -12.56 -26.72 21.66
CA ARG A 137 -12.80 -27.58 20.49
C ARG A 137 -11.66 -28.56 20.31
N PHE A 138 -11.97 -29.83 20.41
CA PHE A 138 -11.10 -30.91 20.06
C PHE A 138 -11.58 -31.63 18.82
N LYS A 139 -10.61 -32.18 18.08
CA LYS A 139 -10.85 -33.18 17.07
C LYS A 139 -10.01 -34.41 17.36
N GLU A 140 -10.58 -35.57 17.18
CA GLU A 140 -9.87 -36.83 17.23
C GLU A 140 -8.91 -36.90 16.04
N ILE A 141 -7.65 -37.22 16.29
CA ILE A 141 -6.64 -37.50 15.29
C ILE A 141 -6.97 -38.80 14.59
N ASP A 142 -6.77 -38.87 13.27
CA ASP A 142 -7.02 -40.09 12.52
C ASP A 142 -6.24 -41.27 13.13
N SER A 143 -6.93 -42.37 13.35
CA SER A 143 -6.35 -43.58 13.96
C SER A 143 -5.16 -44.12 13.17
N ASP A 144 -5.11 -43.91 11.85
CA ASP A 144 -3.99 -44.34 11.01
C ASP A 144 -2.70 -43.52 11.31
N TYR A 145 -2.82 -42.36 11.95
CA TYR A 145 -1.71 -41.51 12.36
C TYR A 145 -1.31 -41.66 13.83
N VAL A 146 -2.03 -42.51 14.59
CA VAL A 146 -1.78 -42.68 16.03
C VAL A 146 -1.05 -43.99 16.27
N PHE A 147 -0.02 -43.96 17.15
CA PHE A 147 0.78 -45.14 17.44
C PHE A 147 0.02 -46.22 18.25
N ASN A 148 -0.82 -45.76 19.18
CA ASN A 148 -1.57 -46.66 20.09
C ASN A 148 -3.02 -46.80 19.57
N ASP A 149 -3.71 -47.86 20.05
CA ASP A 149 -5.15 -48.07 19.80
C ASP A 149 -6.04 -47.07 20.62
N GLU A 150 -5.44 -46.14 21.34
CA GLU A 150 -6.16 -45.14 22.12
C GLU A 150 -6.39 -43.86 21.32
N ALA A 151 -7.57 -43.26 21.47
CA ALA A 151 -7.92 -42.03 20.74
C ALA A 151 -7.12 -40.86 21.27
N GLU A 152 -6.39 -40.21 20.41
CA GLU A 152 -5.67 -38.96 20.68
C GLU A 152 -6.42 -37.75 20.12
N TYR A 153 -6.37 -36.62 20.81
CA TYR A 153 -7.12 -35.42 20.46
C TYR A 153 -6.20 -34.22 20.35
N ILE A 154 -6.53 -33.31 19.39
CA ILE A 154 -5.83 -32.07 19.20
C ILE A 154 -6.84 -30.93 19.00
N ASN A 155 -6.43 -29.67 19.13
CA ASN A 155 -7.28 -28.53 18.81
C ASN A 155 -7.77 -28.61 17.37
N THR A 156 -9.07 -28.40 17.15
CA THR A 156 -9.72 -28.52 15.84
C THR A 156 -9.08 -27.61 14.77
N LYS A 157 -8.51 -26.47 15.17
CA LYS A 157 -7.84 -25.56 14.23
C LYS A 157 -6.41 -26.03 13.88
N VAL A 158 -5.78 -26.82 14.72
CA VAL A 158 -4.43 -27.37 14.49
C VAL A 158 -4.47 -28.67 13.68
N GLU A 159 -5.56 -29.40 13.79
CA GLU A 159 -5.69 -30.73 13.16
C GLU A 159 -5.39 -30.76 11.66
N PRO A 160 -5.86 -29.78 10.81
CA PRO A 160 -5.52 -29.77 9.39
C PRO A 160 -4.02 -29.73 9.13
N PHE A 161 -3.29 -28.92 9.87
CA PHE A 161 -1.82 -28.76 9.73
C PHE A 161 -1.09 -30.04 10.20
N LEU A 162 -1.59 -30.67 11.27
CA LEU A 162 -1.03 -31.94 11.72
C LEU A 162 -1.21 -33.05 10.68
N ASN A 163 -2.39 -33.14 10.10
CA ASN A 163 -2.68 -34.16 9.08
C ASN A 163 -1.78 -33.97 7.86
N GLU A 164 -1.64 -32.75 7.35
CA GLU A 164 -0.77 -32.44 6.22
C GLU A 164 0.70 -32.80 6.54
N LEU A 165 1.19 -32.44 7.72
CA LEU A 165 2.55 -32.81 8.17
C LEU A 165 2.77 -34.32 8.17
N VAL A 166 1.83 -35.08 8.73
CA VAL A 166 1.97 -36.54 8.84
C VAL A 166 1.80 -37.20 7.48
N GLU A 167 0.87 -36.74 6.64
CA GLU A 167 0.67 -37.23 5.25
C GLU A 167 1.94 -37.05 4.43
N ASP A 168 2.51 -35.83 4.44
CA ASP A 168 3.73 -35.51 3.66
C ASP A 168 4.95 -36.27 4.17
N ALA A 169 5.06 -36.46 5.48
CA ALA A 169 6.12 -37.30 6.05
C ALA A 169 5.98 -38.78 5.55
N ASN A 170 4.77 -39.32 5.58
CA ASN A 170 4.49 -40.68 5.11
C ASN A 170 4.70 -40.82 3.59
N ASP A 171 4.34 -39.83 2.79
CA ASP A 171 4.59 -39.79 1.34
C ASP A 171 6.12 -39.74 1.03
N ASP A 172 6.90 -39.11 1.89
CA ASP A 172 8.37 -39.14 1.83
C ASP A 172 8.99 -40.43 2.35
N GLY A 173 8.16 -41.38 2.78
CA GLY A 173 8.57 -42.70 3.26
C GLY A 173 9.00 -42.72 4.73
N ILE A 174 8.58 -41.73 5.50
CA ILE A 174 8.82 -41.62 6.95
C ILE A 174 7.56 -42.11 7.68
N ASP A 175 7.59 -43.28 8.30
CA ASP A 175 6.49 -43.81 9.11
C ASP A 175 6.32 -42.99 10.40
N LEU A 176 5.81 -41.76 10.26
CA LEU A 176 5.61 -40.82 11.37
C LEU A 176 4.25 -41.04 12.02
N LEU A 177 4.25 -41.21 13.35
CA LEU A 177 3.03 -41.45 14.13
C LEU A 177 2.97 -40.51 15.33
N VAL A 178 1.77 -40.15 15.77
CA VAL A 178 1.50 -39.44 17.01
C VAL A 178 1.42 -40.45 18.15
N LEU A 179 2.24 -40.25 19.17
CA LEU A 179 2.20 -41.07 20.40
C LEU A 179 1.29 -40.46 21.47
N SER A 180 1.32 -39.14 21.60
CA SER A 180 0.52 -38.39 22.58
C SER A 180 0.22 -36.99 22.04
N ALA A 181 -0.99 -36.49 22.29
CA ALA A 181 -1.38 -35.14 21.90
C ALA A 181 -1.98 -34.39 23.10
N PHE A 182 -3.29 -34.11 23.14
CA PHE A 182 -3.88 -33.43 24.27
C PHE A 182 -3.78 -34.25 25.55
N ARG A 183 -3.41 -33.60 26.65
CA ARG A 183 -3.38 -34.21 27.99
C ARG A 183 -3.98 -33.22 29.01
N SER A 184 -5.02 -33.64 29.71
CA SER A 184 -5.66 -32.82 30.74
C SER A 184 -4.76 -32.60 31.95
N PHE A 185 -5.10 -31.62 32.78
CA PHE A 185 -4.43 -31.36 34.03
C PHE A 185 -4.34 -32.62 34.92
N ASN A 186 -5.42 -33.41 35.04
CA ASN A 186 -5.47 -34.59 35.85
C ASN A 186 -4.58 -35.71 35.28
N GLU A 187 -4.64 -35.95 33.98
CA GLU A 187 -3.79 -36.96 33.32
C GLU A 187 -2.31 -36.59 33.49
N GLN A 188 -1.95 -35.30 33.34
CA GLN A 188 -0.59 -34.84 33.60
C GLN A 188 -0.17 -35.06 35.08
N SER A 189 -1.09 -34.86 36.04
CA SER A 189 -0.85 -35.10 37.46
C SER A 189 -0.61 -36.57 37.75
N ASP A 190 -1.39 -37.46 37.12
CA ASP A 190 -1.25 -38.91 37.27
C ASP A 190 0.06 -39.41 36.63
N LEU A 191 0.39 -38.92 35.43
CA LEU A 191 1.65 -39.20 34.76
C LEU A 191 2.85 -38.80 35.64
N LYS A 192 2.85 -37.57 36.18
CA LYS A 192 3.88 -37.06 37.06
C LYS A 192 4.03 -37.89 38.35
N SER A 193 2.90 -38.31 38.90
CA SER A 193 2.87 -39.17 40.09
C SER A 193 3.49 -40.55 39.82
N ASN A 194 3.20 -41.13 38.66
CA ASN A 194 3.81 -42.39 38.23
C ASN A 194 5.32 -42.24 38.04
N TYR A 195 5.80 -41.17 37.43
CA TYR A 195 7.24 -40.89 37.30
C TYR A 195 7.91 -40.68 38.66
N LYS A 196 7.24 -40.02 39.63
CA LYS A 196 7.75 -39.89 41.01
C LYS A 196 7.93 -41.22 41.72
N ILE A 197 7.04 -42.18 41.45
CA ILE A 197 7.16 -43.55 42.02
C ILE A 197 8.37 -44.27 41.42
N ILE A 198 8.64 -44.08 40.12
CA ILE A 198 9.71 -44.80 39.41
C ILE A 198 11.07 -44.14 39.63
N TYR A 199 11.14 -42.80 39.52
CA TYR A 199 12.38 -42.03 39.43
C TYR A 199 12.62 -41.11 40.64
N GLY A 200 11.70 -41.09 41.63
CA GLY A 200 11.80 -40.22 42.80
C GLY A 200 11.80 -38.72 42.42
N GLU A 201 12.71 -37.95 43.05
CA GLU A 201 12.84 -36.51 42.73
C GLU A 201 13.35 -36.23 41.34
N GLY A 202 13.92 -37.20 40.64
CA GLY A 202 14.30 -37.11 39.24
C GLY A 202 13.11 -37.00 38.24
N ALA A 203 11.87 -37.22 38.68
CA ALA A 203 10.67 -37.10 37.87
C ALA A 203 10.52 -35.69 37.22
N ASN A 204 11.06 -34.66 37.83
CA ASN A 204 11.05 -33.29 37.28
C ASN A 204 11.92 -33.13 36.04
N ALA A 205 12.85 -34.06 35.80
CA ALA A 205 13.65 -34.08 34.57
C ALA A 205 12.95 -34.73 33.40
N PHE A 206 11.79 -35.38 33.59
CA PHE A 206 11.10 -36.17 32.55
C PHE A 206 9.68 -35.72 32.28
N SER A 207 9.11 -34.82 33.05
CA SER A 207 7.73 -34.39 32.91
C SER A 207 7.49 -33.05 33.56
N ALA A 208 6.81 -32.14 32.85
CA ALA A 208 6.35 -30.90 33.43
C ALA A 208 5.38 -31.13 34.59
N ASP A 209 5.30 -30.18 35.52
CA ASP A 209 4.24 -30.17 36.52
C ASP A 209 2.89 -29.89 35.83
N GLN A 210 1.80 -30.40 36.43
CA GLN A 210 0.44 -30.16 35.95
C GLN A 210 0.17 -28.65 35.89
N GLY A 211 -0.47 -28.21 34.81
CA GLY A 211 -0.70 -26.80 34.53
C GLY A 211 0.42 -26.09 33.75
N TYR A 212 1.58 -26.74 33.62
CA TYR A 212 2.72 -26.21 32.86
C TYR A 212 3.05 -27.04 31.62
N SER A 213 2.26 -28.05 31.32
CA SER A 213 2.44 -28.91 30.14
C SER A 213 1.82 -28.27 28.88
N GLU A 214 2.57 -28.21 27.80
CA GLU A 214 2.07 -27.73 26.49
C GLU A 214 0.97 -28.65 25.91
N HIS A 215 0.97 -29.93 26.29
CA HIS A 215 -0.11 -30.85 25.89
C HIS A 215 -1.49 -30.41 26.38
N GLN A 216 -1.58 -29.70 27.52
CA GLN A 216 -2.85 -29.19 28.04
C GLN A 216 -3.36 -28.03 27.16
N LEU A 217 -2.51 -27.36 26.36
CA LEU A 217 -2.94 -26.35 25.37
C LEU A 217 -3.71 -26.99 24.21
N GLY A 218 -3.51 -28.28 23.94
CA GLY A 218 -4.06 -28.96 22.80
C GLY A 218 -3.39 -28.59 21.46
N THR A 219 -2.18 -28.05 21.52
CA THR A 219 -1.40 -27.63 20.35
C THR A 219 -0.06 -28.36 20.24
N ALA A 220 0.27 -29.21 21.20
CA ALA A 220 1.50 -30.00 21.21
C ALA A 220 1.23 -31.47 20.92
N VAL A 221 2.20 -32.13 20.29
CA VAL A 221 2.21 -33.55 19.98
C VAL A 221 3.57 -34.14 20.25
N ASP A 222 3.60 -35.39 20.75
CA ASP A 222 4.78 -36.22 20.78
C ASP A 222 4.74 -37.18 19.61
N PHE A 223 5.74 -37.09 18.72
CA PHE A 223 5.88 -38.01 17.59
C PHE A 223 6.72 -39.23 17.92
N THR A 224 6.42 -40.31 17.26
CA THR A 224 7.18 -41.55 17.32
C THR A 224 7.23 -42.24 15.94
N THR A 225 7.88 -43.39 15.86
CA THR A 225 7.86 -44.30 14.74
C THR A 225 7.59 -45.71 15.20
N PRO A 226 7.17 -46.66 14.36
CA PRO A 226 6.98 -48.06 14.71
C PRO A 226 8.21 -48.70 15.35
N GLU A 227 9.41 -48.26 14.97
CA GLU A 227 10.68 -48.80 15.49
C GLU A 227 10.98 -48.28 16.92
N ILE A 228 10.72 -47.01 17.19
CA ILE A 228 10.97 -46.35 18.46
C ILE A 228 9.91 -46.70 19.51
N GLY A 229 8.67 -46.72 19.07
CA GLY A 229 7.52 -47.08 19.92
C GLY A 229 7.31 -46.08 21.07
N ALA A 230 6.64 -46.51 22.13
CA ALA A 230 6.26 -45.71 23.27
C ALA A 230 7.43 -45.27 24.17
N SER A 231 8.63 -45.79 23.98
CA SER A 231 9.78 -45.46 24.84
C SER A 231 10.40 -44.10 24.47
N LEU A 232 10.21 -43.63 23.23
CA LEU A 232 10.78 -42.41 22.66
C LEU A 232 12.32 -42.32 22.70
N ALA A 233 12.96 -43.33 23.33
CA ALA A 233 14.41 -43.33 23.49
C ALA A 233 15.13 -43.50 22.15
N GLY A 234 15.95 -42.52 21.82
CA GLY A 234 16.71 -42.53 20.54
C GLY A 234 15.98 -41.91 19.37
N PHE A 235 14.83 -41.31 19.58
CA PHE A 235 14.05 -40.63 18.49
C PHE A 235 14.90 -39.59 17.74
N GLN A 236 15.76 -38.89 18.43
CA GLN A 236 16.70 -37.90 17.82
C GLN A 236 17.62 -38.49 16.75
N ASN A 237 17.81 -39.82 16.72
CA ASN A 237 18.66 -40.49 15.75
C ASN A 237 17.90 -41.09 14.58
N THR A 238 16.59 -40.86 14.48
CA THR A 238 15.73 -41.38 13.43
C THR A 238 15.72 -40.50 12.19
N GLU A 239 15.34 -41.07 11.06
CA GLU A 239 15.03 -40.30 9.86
C GLU A 239 13.82 -39.37 10.07
N ALA A 240 12.84 -39.79 10.89
CA ALA A 240 11.69 -38.99 11.27
C ALA A 240 12.09 -37.69 12.01
N SER A 241 12.97 -37.77 13.01
CA SER A 241 13.49 -36.58 13.68
C SER A 241 14.21 -35.64 12.70
N SER A 242 15.00 -36.21 11.80
CA SER A 242 15.74 -35.41 10.79
C SER A 242 14.81 -34.77 9.76
N TRP A 243 13.72 -35.43 9.44
CA TRP A 243 12.68 -34.92 8.53
C TRP A 243 11.89 -33.79 9.20
N LEU A 244 11.46 -33.97 10.44
CA LEU A 244 10.75 -32.96 11.23
C LEU A 244 11.58 -31.67 11.38
N LEU A 245 12.86 -31.77 11.70
CA LEU A 245 13.76 -30.61 11.81
C LEU A 245 13.88 -29.81 10.49
N LYS A 246 13.61 -30.41 9.37
CA LYS A 246 13.67 -29.77 8.06
C LYS A 246 12.35 -29.25 7.56
N ASN A 247 11.24 -29.83 8.00
CA ASN A 247 9.97 -29.62 7.31
C ASN A 247 8.84 -29.15 8.24
N ALA A 248 8.91 -29.42 9.54
CA ALA A 248 7.79 -29.18 10.46
C ALA A 248 7.38 -27.70 10.53
N HIS A 249 8.32 -26.77 10.35
CA HIS A 249 8.03 -25.33 10.31
C HIS A 249 7.03 -24.95 9.22
N LYS A 250 7.06 -25.63 8.05
CA LYS A 250 6.14 -25.40 6.92
C LYS A 250 4.67 -25.69 7.26
N TYR A 251 4.43 -26.45 8.29
CA TYR A 251 3.11 -26.81 8.83
C TYR A 251 2.85 -26.13 10.17
N GLY A 252 3.61 -25.10 10.50
CA GLY A 252 3.45 -24.33 11.72
C GLY A 252 3.92 -25.01 13.00
N PHE A 253 4.69 -26.11 12.93
CA PHE A 253 5.21 -26.82 14.10
C PHE A 253 6.69 -26.52 14.36
N ILE A 254 7.01 -26.38 15.63
CA ILE A 254 8.38 -26.15 16.12
C ILE A 254 8.78 -27.22 17.14
N LEU A 255 10.08 -27.46 17.24
CA LEU A 255 10.66 -28.22 18.35
C LEU A 255 10.70 -27.35 19.60
N SER A 256 9.78 -27.54 20.55
CA SER A 256 9.67 -26.69 21.73
C SER A 256 10.86 -26.78 22.67
N TYR A 257 11.46 -27.95 22.80
CA TYR A 257 12.53 -28.21 23.77
C TYR A 257 13.80 -28.71 23.07
N PRO A 258 14.51 -27.83 22.34
CA PRO A 258 15.71 -28.20 21.58
C PRO A 258 16.90 -28.51 22.48
N GLU A 259 17.92 -29.16 21.93
CA GLU A 259 19.15 -29.46 22.66
C GLU A 259 19.88 -28.16 23.06
N GLY A 260 20.28 -28.10 24.34
CA GLY A 260 21.01 -26.94 24.87
C GLY A 260 20.14 -25.75 25.28
N ASN A 261 18.81 -25.87 25.24
CA ASN A 261 17.93 -24.85 25.81
C ASN A 261 18.10 -24.75 27.35
N GLU A 262 17.79 -23.58 27.90
CA GLU A 262 17.94 -23.32 29.35
C GLU A 262 16.65 -23.59 30.16
N TYR A 263 15.56 -24.01 29.49
CA TYR A 263 14.21 -24.02 30.08
C TYR A 263 13.72 -25.42 30.46
N TYR A 264 13.94 -26.40 29.57
CA TYR A 264 13.44 -27.77 29.71
C TYR A 264 14.49 -28.81 29.29
N VAL A 265 14.23 -30.07 29.64
CA VAL A 265 15.04 -31.20 29.12
C VAL A 265 14.80 -31.28 27.61
N PHE A 266 15.85 -31.67 26.88
CA PHE A 266 15.76 -31.92 25.44
C PHE A 266 14.77 -33.04 25.14
N GLU A 267 13.75 -32.72 24.35
CA GLU A 267 12.70 -33.66 23.94
C GLU A 267 12.54 -33.62 22.41
N PRO A 268 13.33 -34.41 21.66
CA PRO A 268 13.35 -34.40 20.21
C PRO A 268 12.03 -34.82 19.55
N TRP A 269 11.16 -35.47 20.28
CA TRP A 269 9.83 -35.95 19.89
C TRP A 269 8.73 -34.90 20.10
N HIS A 270 8.96 -33.90 20.96
CA HIS A 270 7.94 -32.94 21.40
C HIS A 270 7.88 -31.72 20.50
N TRP A 271 6.77 -31.63 19.76
CA TRP A 271 6.54 -30.56 18.77
C TRP A 271 5.27 -29.80 19.11
N ARG A 272 5.30 -28.47 18.92
CA ARG A 272 4.19 -27.58 19.21
C ARG A 272 3.85 -26.76 17.98
N PHE A 273 2.53 -26.64 17.70
CA PHE A 273 2.01 -25.72 16.70
C PHE A 273 2.02 -24.29 17.22
N VAL A 274 2.59 -23.36 16.43
CA VAL A 274 2.69 -21.94 16.72
C VAL A 274 2.21 -21.08 15.56
N GLY A 275 1.70 -21.68 14.46
CA GLY A 275 1.35 -21.04 13.20
C GLY A 275 2.51 -21.07 12.21
N GLU A 276 2.17 -21.07 10.92
CA GLU A 276 3.16 -21.20 9.84
C GLU A 276 4.14 -20.03 9.83
N ASP A 277 3.64 -18.78 9.87
CA ASP A 277 4.48 -17.57 9.83
C ASP A 277 5.53 -17.56 10.96
N LEU A 278 5.12 -17.82 12.20
CA LEU A 278 6.04 -17.83 13.34
C LEU A 278 7.02 -18.99 13.28
N ALA A 279 6.57 -20.16 12.83
CA ALA A 279 7.43 -21.33 12.73
C ALA A 279 8.50 -21.16 11.65
N GLU A 280 8.16 -20.55 10.50
CA GLU A 280 9.09 -20.23 9.42
C GLU A 280 10.14 -19.20 9.87
N ASP A 281 9.73 -18.10 10.50
CA ASP A 281 10.64 -17.08 11.01
C ASP A 281 11.61 -17.64 12.07
N LEU A 282 11.14 -18.56 12.94
CA LEU A 282 11.99 -19.22 13.93
C LEU A 282 13.02 -20.16 13.30
N ASP A 283 12.66 -20.87 12.21
CA ASP A 283 13.59 -21.71 11.46
C ASP A 283 14.64 -20.89 10.73
N ASP A 284 14.22 -19.83 10.02
CA ASP A 284 15.10 -18.94 9.26
C ASP A 284 16.11 -18.21 10.13
N ASP A 285 15.69 -17.72 11.29
CA ASP A 285 16.54 -16.98 12.25
C ASP A 285 17.35 -17.91 13.18
N ALA A 286 17.11 -19.22 13.12
CA ALA A 286 17.67 -20.21 14.04
C ALA A 286 17.43 -19.87 15.52
N ASN A 287 16.23 -19.34 15.82
CA ASN A 287 15.77 -18.98 17.15
C ASN A 287 14.83 -20.04 17.72
N TYR A 288 14.62 -19.99 19.04
CA TYR A 288 13.67 -20.86 19.70
C TYR A 288 12.53 -20.05 20.31
N PHE A 289 11.34 -20.64 20.37
CA PHE A 289 10.13 -19.97 20.86
C PHE A 289 10.30 -19.33 22.25
N TYR A 290 10.98 -20.01 23.18
CA TYR A 290 11.18 -19.50 24.52
C TYR A 290 12.29 -18.44 24.66
N ASP A 291 13.05 -18.20 23.60
CA ASP A 291 14.05 -17.13 23.54
C ASP A 291 13.44 -15.80 23.07
N LEU A 292 12.28 -15.84 22.42
CA LEU A 292 11.58 -14.65 21.96
C LEU A 292 11.03 -13.81 23.13
N ASP A 293 10.96 -12.50 22.95
CA ASP A 293 10.16 -11.65 23.82
C ASP A 293 8.65 -11.87 23.57
N GLN A 294 7.84 -11.77 24.64
CA GLN A 294 6.38 -11.93 24.51
C GLN A 294 5.76 -11.03 23.44
N ARG A 295 6.32 -9.83 23.29
CA ARG A 295 5.84 -8.87 22.30
C ARG A 295 6.01 -9.36 20.86
N ASP A 296 7.13 -10.04 20.59
CA ASP A 296 7.42 -10.59 19.28
C ASP A 296 6.43 -11.73 18.95
N ILE A 297 6.10 -12.57 19.94
CA ILE A 297 5.08 -13.63 19.82
C ILE A 297 3.69 -13.02 19.57
N ASP A 298 3.34 -11.92 20.25
CA ASP A 298 2.03 -11.29 20.15
C ASP A 298 1.74 -10.74 18.74
N GLU A 299 2.76 -10.43 17.95
CA GLU A 299 2.61 -9.97 16.56
C GLU A 299 2.04 -11.06 15.62
N TYR A 300 2.27 -12.34 15.94
CA TYR A 300 1.77 -13.49 15.17
C TYR A 300 0.39 -13.98 15.61
N LEU A 301 -0.12 -13.52 16.77
CA LEU A 301 -1.38 -14.04 17.34
C LEU A 301 -2.59 -13.91 16.42
N LEU A 302 -2.60 -12.88 15.56
CA LEU A 302 -3.69 -12.62 14.63
C LEU A 302 -3.69 -13.54 13.40
N LYS A 303 -2.54 -14.18 13.12
CA LYS A 303 -2.31 -14.99 11.92
C LYS A 303 -2.09 -16.48 12.18
N ILE A 304 -2.12 -16.91 13.43
CA ILE A 304 -1.77 -18.28 13.85
C ILE A 304 -2.52 -19.37 13.09
N PHE A 305 -3.70 -19.09 12.60
CA PHE A 305 -4.56 -20.06 11.89
C PHE A 305 -4.96 -19.55 10.51
N ASP A 306 -4.22 -18.61 9.94
CA ASP A 306 -4.44 -18.15 8.57
C ASP A 306 -3.87 -19.12 7.55
#